data_ae7ab041e76f8ee33a78afe4aee51680
#
_entry.id   ae7ab041e76f8ee33a78afe4aee51680
#
_cell.length_a   1.000
_cell.length_b   1.000
_cell.length_c   1.000
_cell.angle_alpha   90.00
_cell.angle_beta   90.00
_cell.angle_gamma   90.00
#
_symmetry.space_group_name_H-M   'P 1'
#
loop_
_entity.id
_entity.type
_entity.pdbx_description
1 polymer ?
#
loop_
_entity_poly.entity_id
_entity_poly.type
_entity_poly.pdbx_seq_one_letter_code
_entity_poly.pdbx_strand_id
1 'polypeptide(L)'
;MLAIVAAGAMTMGLAMPTSVFAAEGDTTTTVKEAYISKTFNTEVGKDETFSFTATQVAGSTANVTIPNITFADTDTGSKTKRAKVTFPEEWPDAGKYEYTVTETGATPAITDGEHQKMIMSQAKYTMDVYVSNVGNKLAISNIIVNKTKDDDGNTAQDTTGKVDISNTDKNGFNFTNTYVQEAGTGTDPVNPGPDYTTYGSLDVSKKIKTDAADTADTNKEFEFTADFTFPNGTDATTLGAKATIGDSTISITGTSHTFKLKHGQNVKFTGLPVGTKISVTESATPNYKGSAEVIINNGTKEAVAETKYNEALTVSDKTLGQNKNTVDVTNTYNYVPTTGIIMNTLPYVLMIALCGAALMAFVAFKRRRLQK
;
A
#
# COMPACT_ATOMS: atom_id res chain seq x y z
N MET A 1 -26.04 6.08 -45.01
CA MET A 1 -26.32 5.20 -46.15
C MET A 1 -25.01 4.66 -46.66
N LEU A 2 -24.61 3.53 -46.47
CA LEU A 2 -24.56 2.27 -47.12
C LEU A 2 -23.68 1.33 -46.29
N ALA A 3 -24.25 0.31 -45.73
CA ALA A 3 -23.51 -0.80 -45.14
C ALA A 3 -23.03 -1.71 -46.27
N ILE A 4 -21.80 -2.22 -46.16
CA ILE A 4 -21.37 -3.39 -46.91
C ILE A 4 -20.80 -4.41 -45.89
N VAL A 5 -21.61 -5.44 -45.68
CA VAL A 5 -21.22 -6.71 -45.08
C VAL A 5 -20.48 -7.48 -46.17
N ALA A 6 -19.27 -7.92 -45.89
CA ALA A 6 -18.61 -8.95 -46.70
C ALA A 6 -18.20 -10.10 -45.77
N ALA A 7 -19.02 -11.13 -45.78
CA ALA A 7 -18.65 -12.48 -45.34
C ALA A 7 -17.72 -13.09 -46.39
N GLY A 8 -16.54 -13.52 -45.98
CA GLY A 8 -15.56 -14.19 -46.84
C GLY A 8 -14.96 -15.41 -46.17
N ALA A 9 -15.17 -16.54 -46.82
CA ALA A 9 -14.96 -17.90 -46.45
C ALA A 9 -13.55 -18.23 -45.93
N MET A 10 -13.49 -19.11 -44.92
CA MET A 10 -12.30 -19.90 -44.56
C MET A 10 -11.89 -20.80 -45.75
N THR A 11 -10.70 -20.56 -46.25
CA THR A 11 -9.93 -21.56 -46.97
C THR A 11 -8.66 -21.87 -46.17
N MET A 12 -8.58 -23.09 -45.63
CA MET A 12 -7.34 -23.67 -45.15
C MET A 12 -6.41 -23.84 -46.37
N GLY A 13 -5.49 -22.91 -46.54
CA GLY A 13 -4.37 -23.06 -47.45
C GLY A 13 -3.12 -22.95 -46.60
N LEU A 14 -2.23 -23.95 -46.66
CA LEU A 14 -0.85 -23.84 -46.24
C LEU A 14 -0.22 -22.68 -47.05
N ALA A 15 -0.34 -21.48 -46.54
CA ALA A 15 0.42 -20.35 -47.06
C ALA A 15 1.71 -20.26 -46.23
N MET A 16 2.83 -20.63 -46.82
CA MET A 16 4.13 -20.12 -46.36
C MET A 16 3.99 -18.60 -46.24
N PRO A 17 4.44 -17.97 -45.13
CA PRO A 17 4.41 -16.54 -45.04
C PRO A 17 5.30 -15.97 -46.13
N THR A 18 4.68 -15.47 -47.19
CA THR A 18 5.37 -14.53 -48.11
C THR A 18 5.81 -13.36 -47.25
N SER A 19 7.10 -13.07 -47.29
CA SER A 19 7.65 -11.87 -46.69
C SER A 19 6.79 -10.69 -47.10
N VAL A 20 6.06 -10.10 -46.13
CA VAL A 20 5.44 -8.82 -46.31
C VAL A 20 6.60 -7.83 -46.39
N PHE A 21 6.88 -7.34 -47.59
CA PHE A 21 7.79 -6.22 -47.75
C PHE A 21 7.13 -5.02 -47.09
N ALA A 22 7.67 -4.59 -45.95
CA ALA A 22 7.33 -3.31 -45.36
C ALA A 22 7.71 -2.19 -46.36
N ALA A 23 6.86 -1.17 -46.46
CA ALA A 23 7.15 0.02 -47.24
C ALA A 23 8.47 0.65 -46.75
N GLU A 24 9.29 1.16 -47.68
CA GLU A 24 10.52 1.87 -47.38
C GLU A 24 10.28 2.94 -46.30
N GLY A 25 10.86 2.71 -45.11
CA GLY A 25 10.77 3.62 -43.96
C GLY A 25 10.60 2.94 -42.61
N ASP A 26 10.17 1.67 -42.59
CA ASP A 26 10.03 0.92 -41.32
C ASP A 26 11.24 -0.01 -41.18
N THR A 27 12.22 0.38 -40.37
CA THR A 27 13.28 -0.50 -39.91
C THR A 27 12.67 -1.53 -38.97
N THR A 28 12.08 -2.60 -39.51
CA THR A 28 11.76 -3.79 -38.74
C THR A 28 13.07 -4.38 -38.24
N THR A 29 13.50 -3.98 -37.06
CA THR A 29 14.65 -4.60 -36.40
C THR A 29 14.28 -6.04 -36.12
N THR A 30 14.87 -6.98 -36.88
CA THR A 30 14.78 -8.41 -36.62
C THR A 30 15.36 -8.67 -35.25
N VAL A 31 14.51 -9.13 -34.30
CA VAL A 31 14.95 -9.45 -32.95
C VAL A 31 15.58 -10.83 -32.93
N LYS A 32 16.87 -10.91 -32.60
CA LYS A 32 17.63 -12.15 -32.54
C LYS A 32 18.06 -12.56 -31.14
N GLU A 33 17.71 -11.74 -30.15
CA GLU A 33 18.02 -11.93 -28.75
C GLU A 33 16.76 -11.75 -27.92
N ALA A 34 16.64 -12.44 -26.82
CA ALA A 34 15.53 -12.26 -25.85
C ALA A 34 16.09 -12.02 -24.45
N TYR A 35 15.38 -11.23 -23.66
CA TYR A 35 15.74 -10.90 -22.30
C TYR A 35 14.55 -11.12 -21.39
N ILE A 36 14.82 -11.69 -20.21
CA ILE A 36 13.87 -11.78 -19.13
C ILE A 36 14.05 -10.58 -18.19
N SER A 37 12.96 -9.98 -17.74
CA SER A 37 12.94 -8.95 -16.72
C SER A 37 12.24 -9.48 -15.49
N LYS A 38 12.84 -9.27 -14.32
CA LYS A 38 12.26 -9.61 -13.03
C LYS A 38 12.15 -8.35 -12.19
N THR A 39 10.93 -7.99 -11.78
CA THR A 39 10.68 -6.98 -10.79
C THR A 39 10.40 -7.66 -9.45
N PHE A 40 11.10 -7.22 -8.42
CA PHE A 40 10.88 -7.65 -7.05
C PHE A 40 10.53 -6.44 -6.19
N ASN A 41 9.34 -6.47 -5.59
CA ASN A 41 8.84 -5.47 -4.67
C ASN A 41 9.03 -5.98 -3.24
N THR A 42 9.73 -5.23 -2.41
CA THR A 42 9.89 -5.53 -0.98
C THR A 42 10.28 -4.29 -0.21
N GLU A 43 9.64 -4.03 0.91
CA GLU A 43 9.99 -2.93 1.82
C GLU A 43 11.06 -3.33 2.84
N VAL A 44 11.40 -4.62 2.90
CA VAL A 44 12.44 -5.17 3.79
C VAL A 44 13.50 -5.88 2.99
N GLY A 45 14.75 -5.77 3.43
CA GLY A 45 15.88 -6.46 2.78
C GLY A 45 15.69 -7.97 2.77
N LYS A 46 15.86 -8.59 1.59
CA LYS A 46 15.70 -10.03 1.41
C LYS A 46 16.59 -10.54 0.28
N ASP A 47 17.51 -11.44 0.61
CA ASP A 47 18.22 -12.21 -0.43
C ASP A 47 17.25 -13.19 -1.07
N GLU A 48 17.08 -13.08 -2.41
CA GLU A 48 16.13 -13.92 -3.12
C GLU A 48 16.60 -14.21 -4.55
N THR A 49 16.46 -15.47 -4.99
CA THR A 49 16.80 -15.89 -6.34
C THR A 49 15.59 -16.50 -7.01
N PHE A 50 15.18 -15.91 -8.13
CA PHE A 50 14.05 -16.37 -8.93
C PHE A 50 14.51 -17.21 -10.10
N SER A 51 13.83 -18.33 -10.31
CA SER A 51 14.12 -19.32 -11.36
C SER A 51 13.01 -19.34 -12.41
N PHE A 52 13.41 -19.59 -13.66
CA PHE A 52 12.52 -19.57 -14.82
C PHE A 52 12.77 -20.76 -15.71
N THR A 53 11.75 -21.15 -16.47
CA THR A 53 11.85 -22.29 -17.42
C THR A 53 11.27 -21.89 -18.76
N ALA A 54 11.98 -22.28 -19.84
CA ALA A 54 11.48 -22.30 -21.20
C ALA A 54 11.17 -23.76 -21.56
N THR A 55 9.91 -24.14 -21.54
CA THR A 55 9.49 -25.50 -21.92
C THR A 55 9.10 -25.52 -23.37
N GLN A 56 9.83 -26.33 -24.21
CA GLN A 56 9.55 -26.46 -25.62
C GLN A 56 8.19 -27.18 -25.84
N VAL A 57 7.37 -26.66 -26.73
CA VAL A 57 6.06 -27.21 -27.07
C VAL A 57 5.93 -27.59 -28.52
N ALA A 58 6.77 -27.02 -29.40
CA ALA A 58 6.83 -27.38 -30.84
C ALA A 58 8.19 -27.15 -31.45
N GLY A 59 8.49 -27.89 -32.55
CA GLY A 59 9.78 -27.90 -33.28
C GLY A 59 10.67 -29.08 -32.90
N SER A 60 11.78 -29.27 -33.62
CA SER A 60 12.80 -30.23 -33.25
C SER A 60 13.47 -29.88 -31.94
N THR A 61 13.96 -30.84 -31.17
CA THR A 61 14.50 -30.62 -29.83
C THR A 61 15.65 -29.61 -29.83
N ALA A 62 15.44 -28.47 -29.16
CA ALA A 62 16.40 -27.40 -29.00
C ALA A 62 16.26 -26.76 -27.61
N ASN A 63 17.30 -26.88 -26.79
CA ASN A 63 17.23 -26.41 -25.40
C ASN A 63 17.49 -24.91 -25.30
N VAL A 64 16.56 -24.19 -24.67
CA VAL A 64 16.70 -22.79 -24.33
C VAL A 64 16.85 -22.70 -22.82
N THR A 65 17.83 -21.94 -22.36
CA THR A 65 18.07 -21.72 -20.93
C THR A 65 17.80 -20.27 -20.55
N ILE A 66 17.05 -20.10 -19.49
CA ILE A 66 16.79 -18.78 -18.88
C ILE A 66 17.60 -18.71 -17.58
N PRO A 67 18.51 -17.74 -17.43
CA PRO A 67 19.28 -17.58 -16.21
C PRO A 67 18.40 -17.18 -15.03
N ASN A 68 18.79 -17.63 -13.83
CA ASN A 68 18.19 -17.15 -12.60
C ASN A 68 18.51 -15.66 -12.38
N ILE A 69 17.64 -14.96 -11.68
CA ILE A 69 17.83 -13.55 -11.30
C ILE A 69 17.84 -13.44 -9.78
N THR A 70 18.94 -12.91 -9.22
CA THR A 70 19.15 -12.77 -7.79
C THR A 70 19.03 -11.32 -7.35
N PHE A 71 18.32 -11.09 -6.25
CA PHE A 71 18.23 -9.84 -5.51
C PHE A 71 18.95 -10.00 -4.18
N ALA A 72 19.61 -8.93 -3.74
CA ALA A 72 20.28 -8.87 -2.45
C ALA A 72 19.37 -8.19 -1.42
N ASP A 73 19.68 -8.35 -0.14
CA ASP A 73 18.98 -7.71 0.97
C ASP A 73 18.99 -6.17 0.91
N THR A 74 19.91 -5.58 0.14
CA THR A 74 19.96 -4.14 -0.13
C THR A 74 19.01 -3.68 -1.24
N ASP A 75 18.40 -4.59 -1.98
CA ASP A 75 17.47 -4.29 -3.08
C ASP A 75 16.04 -4.08 -2.53
N THR A 76 15.81 -2.97 -1.83
CA THR A 76 14.50 -2.60 -1.27
C THR A 76 13.70 -1.68 -2.19
N GLY A 77 12.39 -1.59 -1.95
CA GLY A 77 11.42 -0.91 -2.80
C GLY A 77 11.08 -1.76 -4.02
N SER A 78 10.87 -1.14 -5.16
CA SER A 78 10.63 -1.83 -6.44
C SER A 78 11.91 -1.87 -7.25
N LYS A 79 12.51 -3.04 -7.41
CA LYS A 79 13.75 -3.22 -8.19
C LYS A 79 13.51 -4.15 -9.36
N THR A 80 14.08 -3.79 -10.51
CA THR A 80 14.02 -4.62 -11.73
C THR A 80 15.42 -5.01 -12.17
N LYS A 81 15.63 -6.31 -12.37
CA LYS A 81 16.85 -6.87 -12.95
C LYS A 81 16.53 -7.65 -14.21
N ARG A 82 17.52 -7.81 -15.08
CA ARG A 82 17.37 -8.46 -16.39
C ARG A 82 18.45 -9.49 -16.61
N ALA A 83 18.12 -10.50 -17.39
CA ALA A 83 19.08 -11.51 -17.85
C ALA A 83 18.78 -11.87 -19.30
N LYS A 84 19.84 -12.19 -20.04
CA LYS A 84 19.75 -12.62 -21.44
C LYS A 84 19.35 -14.09 -21.49
N VAL A 85 18.38 -14.43 -22.34
CA VAL A 85 18.02 -15.82 -22.66
C VAL A 85 19.14 -16.45 -23.46
N THR A 86 19.55 -17.66 -23.08
CA THR A 86 20.59 -18.42 -23.79
C THR A 86 19.94 -19.40 -24.73
N PHE A 87 20.24 -19.26 -26.02
CA PHE A 87 19.79 -20.14 -27.08
C PHE A 87 20.91 -21.17 -27.42
N PRO A 88 20.57 -22.32 -28.05
CA PRO A 88 21.57 -23.28 -28.48
C PRO A 88 22.49 -22.66 -29.53
N GLU A 89 23.77 -23.05 -29.50
CA GLU A 89 24.77 -22.60 -30.49
C GLU A 89 24.47 -23.17 -31.89
N GLU A 90 23.94 -24.40 -31.95
CA GLU A 90 23.56 -25.09 -33.17
C GLU A 90 22.07 -25.47 -33.12
N TRP A 91 21.35 -25.17 -34.20
CA TRP A 91 19.97 -25.55 -34.38
C TRP A 91 19.85 -26.80 -35.21
N PRO A 92 18.93 -27.76 -34.86
CA PRO A 92 18.75 -28.99 -35.62
C PRO A 92 18.25 -28.73 -37.04
N ASP A 93 17.27 -27.85 -37.20
CA ASP A 93 16.59 -27.59 -38.47
C ASP A 93 16.20 -26.12 -38.61
N ALA A 94 16.00 -25.69 -39.86
CA ALA A 94 15.31 -24.44 -40.14
C ALA A 94 13.81 -24.61 -39.84
N GLY A 95 13.19 -23.62 -39.19
CA GLY A 95 11.76 -23.68 -38.85
C GLY A 95 11.39 -22.82 -37.65
N LYS A 96 10.17 -23.05 -37.14
CA LYS A 96 9.65 -22.43 -35.97
C LYS A 96 9.82 -23.36 -34.75
N TYR A 97 10.40 -22.83 -33.70
CA TYR A 97 10.49 -23.45 -32.38
C TYR A 97 9.62 -22.65 -31.40
N GLU A 98 8.76 -23.35 -30.68
CA GLU A 98 7.83 -22.71 -29.74
C GLU A 98 8.11 -23.14 -28.32
N TYR A 99 8.17 -22.17 -27.41
CA TYR A 99 8.43 -22.40 -26.00
C TYR A 99 7.35 -21.71 -25.14
N THR A 100 6.98 -22.37 -24.06
CA THR A 100 6.27 -21.73 -22.94
C THR A 100 7.28 -21.25 -21.91
N VAL A 101 7.21 -19.97 -21.52
CA VAL A 101 8.10 -19.35 -20.53
C VAL A 101 7.30 -19.03 -19.28
N THR A 102 7.75 -19.53 -18.13
CA THR A 102 7.13 -19.33 -16.81
C THR A 102 8.20 -19.15 -15.74
N GLU A 103 7.84 -18.47 -14.67
CA GLU A 103 8.59 -18.51 -13.41
C GLU A 103 8.29 -19.82 -12.69
N THR A 104 9.31 -20.44 -12.09
CA THR A 104 9.18 -21.78 -11.48
C THR A 104 9.41 -21.78 -9.98
N GLY A 105 10.00 -20.74 -9.41
CA GLY A 105 10.21 -20.68 -7.98
C GLY A 105 11.13 -19.55 -7.52
N ALA A 106 11.22 -19.45 -6.20
CA ALA A 106 12.06 -18.52 -5.46
C ALA A 106 12.91 -19.30 -4.45
N THR A 107 14.16 -18.87 -4.22
CA THR A 107 15.09 -19.51 -3.28
C THR A 107 15.86 -18.44 -2.49
N PRO A 108 15.85 -18.47 -1.14
CA PRO A 108 15.18 -19.47 -0.29
C PRO A 108 13.65 -19.42 -0.40
N ALA A 109 13.00 -20.56 -0.32
CA ALA A 109 11.54 -20.61 -0.36
C ALA A 109 10.94 -19.90 0.86
N ILE A 110 10.08 -18.92 0.63
CA ILE A 110 9.33 -18.25 1.67
C ILE A 110 8.02 -18.98 1.84
N THR A 111 7.80 -19.50 3.03
CA THR A 111 6.51 -20.09 3.38
C THR A 111 5.56 -18.98 3.79
N ASP A 112 4.45 -18.87 3.08
CA ASP A 112 3.35 -17.97 3.47
C ASP A 112 2.89 -18.33 4.90
N GLY A 113 2.68 -17.29 5.70
CA GLY A 113 2.28 -17.41 7.09
C GLY A 113 1.38 -16.25 7.49
N GLU A 114 1.08 -16.20 8.77
CA GLU A 114 0.21 -15.15 9.33
C GLU A 114 0.81 -13.74 9.15
N HIS A 115 2.16 -13.64 9.23
CA HIS A 115 2.86 -12.34 9.26
C HIS A 115 3.77 -12.09 8.05
N GLN A 116 3.78 -12.98 7.07
CA GLN A 116 4.53 -12.80 5.83
C GLN A 116 3.89 -13.53 4.67
N LYS A 117 4.14 -13.02 3.46
CA LYS A 117 3.66 -13.63 2.22
C LYS A 117 4.61 -13.32 1.06
N MET A 118 4.82 -14.32 0.18
CA MET A 118 5.44 -14.13 -1.12
C MET A 118 4.38 -14.25 -2.21
N ILE A 119 4.02 -13.13 -2.84
CA ILE A 119 3.10 -13.09 -3.97
C ILE A 119 3.95 -13.36 -5.22
N MET A 120 3.83 -14.56 -5.77
CA MET A 120 4.57 -15.00 -6.96
C MET A 120 3.84 -14.60 -8.23
N SER A 121 4.60 -14.19 -9.25
CA SER A 121 4.07 -13.96 -10.58
C SER A 121 3.48 -15.24 -11.18
N GLN A 122 2.26 -15.14 -11.71
CA GLN A 122 1.61 -16.19 -12.48
C GLN A 122 1.69 -15.92 -14.00
N ALA A 123 2.53 -14.95 -14.41
CA ALA A 123 2.69 -14.60 -15.81
C ALA A 123 3.17 -15.79 -16.63
N LYS A 124 2.60 -15.90 -17.83
CA LYS A 124 2.94 -16.95 -18.79
C LYS A 124 3.10 -16.35 -20.18
N TYR A 125 4.14 -16.77 -20.86
CA TYR A 125 4.44 -16.31 -22.20
C TYR A 125 4.61 -17.48 -23.15
N THR A 126 4.30 -17.26 -24.44
CA THR A 126 4.79 -18.07 -25.54
C THR A 126 5.93 -17.33 -26.23
N MET A 127 7.01 -18.05 -26.57
CA MET A 127 8.14 -17.55 -27.32
C MET A 127 8.29 -18.38 -28.59
N ASP A 128 8.12 -17.72 -29.73
CA ASP A 128 8.34 -18.29 -31.05
C ASP A 128 9.72 -17.88 -31.58
N VAL A 129 10.60 -18.83 -31.76
CA VAL A 129 11.94 -18.62 -32.34
C VAL A 129 11.94 -19.13 -33.76
N TYR A 130 12.18 -18.24 -34.70
CA TYR A 130 12.30 -18.57 -36.12
C TYR A 130 13.75 -18.73 -36.48
N VAL A 131 14.10 -19.90 -37.04
CA VAL A 131 15.44 -20.25 -37.47
C VAL A 131 15.47 -20.43 -38.99
N SER A 132 16.43 -19.84 -39.64
CA SER A 132 16.61 -19.91 -41.08
C SER A 132 18.08 -20.14 -41.46
N ASN A 133 18.32 -20.54 -42.69
CA ASN A 133 19.67 -20.62 -43.26
C ASN A 133 20.20 -19.21 -43.50
N VAL A 134 21.33 -18.90 -42.88
CA VAL A 134 22.11 -17.67 -43.11
C VAL A 134 23.51 -18.08 -43.60
N GLY A 135 23.74 -18.03 -44.87
CA GLY A 135 24.91 -18.64 -45.49
C GLY A 135 24.86 -20.17 -45.36
N ASN A 136 25.89 -20.76 -44.74
CA ASN A 136 25.99 -22.22 -44.52
C ASN A 136 25.63 -22.62 -43.06
N LYS A 137 25.00 -21.75 -42.29
CA LYS A 137 24.66 -22.02 -40.91
C LYS A 137 23.18 -21.72 -40.63
N LEU A 138 22.60 -22.46 -39.69
CA LEU A 138 21.28 -22.15 -39.11
C LEU A 138 21.45 -21.07 -38.07
N ALA A 139 20.65 -20.01 -38.18
CA ALA A 139 20.66 -18.90 -37.23
C ALA A 139 19.24 -18.37 -36.95
N ILE A 140 19.05 -17.76 -35.78
CA ILE A 140 17.82 -17.08 -35.43
C ILE A 140 17.59 -15.93 -36.42
N SER A 141 16.49 -15.99 -37.14
CA SER A 141 16.01 -14.91 -38.02
C SER A 141 15.09 -13.95 -37.35
N ASN A 142 14.27 -14.43 -36.41
CA ASN A 142 13.36 -13.57 -35.60
C ASN A 142 12.93 -14.30 -34.33
N ILE A 143 12.52 -13.52 -33.32
CA ILE A 143 11.88 -13.99 -32.09
C ILE A 143 10.59 -13.18 -31.89
N ILE A 144 9.48 -13.86 -31.58
CA ILE A 144 8.21 -13.26 -31.24
C ILE A 144 7.80 -13.77 -29.87
N VAL A 145 7.41 -12.87 -28.97
CA VAL A 145 6.92 -13.22 -27.64
C VAL A 145 5.50 -12.70 -27.47
N ASN A 146 4.62 -13.57 -26.95
CA ASN A 146 3.26 -13.21 -26.62
C ASN A 146 3.01 -13.50 -25.14
N LYS A 147 2.43 -12.55 -24.42
CA LYS A 147 1.95 -12.73 -23.05
C LYS A 147 0.60 -13.43 -23.08
N THR A 148 0.47 -14.59 -22.45
CA THR A 148 -0.77 -15.36 -22.39
C THR A 148 -1.48 -15.24 -21.05
N LYS A 149 -0.73 -14.99 -19.98
CA LYS A 149 -1.25 -14.67 -18.66
C LYS A 149 -0.47 -13.50 -18.05
N ASP A 150 -1.17 -12.64 -17.30
CA ASP A 150 -0.56 -11.57 -16.50
C ASP A 150 0.03 -12.11 -15.17
N ASP A 151 0.59 -11.21 -14.33
CA ASP A 151 1.18 -11.60 -13.05
C ASP A 151 0.15 -12.15 -12.06
N ASP A 152 -1.14 -11.80 -12.21
CA ASP A 152 -2.25 -12.30 -11.39
C ASP A 152 -2.86 -13.61 -11.94
N GLY A 153 -2.35 -14.11 -13.07
CA GLY A 153 -2.81 -15.34 -13.72
C GLY A 153 -4.05 -15.17 -14.60
N ASN A 154 -4.52 -13.94 -14.80
CA ASN A 154 -5.61 -13.67 -15.71
C ASN A 154 -5.15 -13.82 -17.16
N THR A 155 -6.07 -14.24 -18.04
CA THR A 155 -5.77 -14.25 -19.48
C THR A 155 -5.48 -12.83 -19.94
N ALA A 156 -4.33 -12.63 -20.61
CA ALA A 156 -3.96 -11.33 -21.13
C ALA A 156 -5.03 -10.83 -22.12
N GLN A 157 -5.59 -9.66 -21.81
CA GLN A 157 -6.75 -9.11 -22.55
C GLN A 157 -6.36 -8.41 -23.86
N ASP A 158 -5.07 -8.24 -24.11
CA ASP A 158 -4.61 -7.61 -25.34
C ASP A 158 -4.73 -8.58 -26.50
N THR A 159 -5.52 -8.21 -27.50
CA THR A 159 -5.78 -9.03 -28.72
C THR A 159 -4.53 -9.32 -29.52
N THR A 160 -3.43 -8.60 -29.31
CA THR A 160 -2.15 -8.89 -29.95
C THR A 160 -1.24 -9.76 -29.10
N GLY A 161 -1.36 -9.71 -27.77
CA GLY A 161 -0.53 -10.45 -26.80
C GLY A 161 0.98 -10.25 -27.00
N LYS A 162 1.37 -9.62 -28.10
CA LYS A 162 2.77 -9.45 -28.50
C LYS A 162 3.49 -8.50 -27.57
N VAL A 163 4.63 -8.95 -27.06
CA VAL A 163 5.49 -8.17 -26.18
C VAL A 163 6.75 -7.78 -26.95
N ASP A 164 7.15 -6.55 -26.79
CA ASP A 164 8.45 -6.10 -27.29
C ASP A 164 9.57 -6.71 -26.44
N ILE A 165 10.52 -7.36 -27.06
CA ILE A 165 11.67 -8.01 -26.42
C ILE A 165 12.98 -7.27 -26.67
N SER A 166 12.89 -5.98 -26.99
CA SER A 166 14.05 -5.14 -27.21
C SER A 166 14.93 -5.00 -25.95
N ASN A 167 16.13 -4.49 -26.14
CA ASN A 167 17.16 -4.36 -25.11
C ASN A 167 16.91 -3.20 -24.12
N THR A 168 15.72 -2.61 -24.09
CA THR A 168 15.37 -1.49 -23.21
C THR A 168 14.65 -1.96 -21.94
N ASP A 169 14.70 -1.16 -20.89
CA ASP A 169 14.38 -1.53 -19.49
C ASP A 169 12.94 -1.99 -19.20
N LYS A 170 12.03 -1.97 -20.14
CA LYS A 170 10.62 -2.29 -19.92
C LYS A 170 10.06 -3.40 -20.81
N ASN A 171 10.90 -4.00 -21.64
CA ASN A 171 10.48 -4.89 -22.71
C ASN A 171 10.94 -6.32 -22.45
N GLY A 172 10.18 -7.30 -22.90
CA GLY A 172 10.48 -8.71 -22.79
C GLY A 172 9.55 -9.49 -21.87
N PHE A 173 10.06 -10.59 -21.36
CA PHE A 173 9.33 -11.39 -20.36
C PHE A 173 9.38 -10.67 -19.01
N ASN A 174 8.29 -10.07 -18.58
CA ASN A 174 8.23 -9.33 -17.32
C ASN A 174 7.49 -10.17 -16.26
N PHE A 175 8.16 -10.47 -15.15
CA PHE A 175 7.62 -11.17 -14.00
C PHE A 175 7.76 -10.28 -12.78
N THR A 176 6.67 -10.10 -12.02
CA THR A 176 6.64 -9.25 -10.83
C THR A 176 6.28 -10.08 -9.62
N ASN A 177 7.16 -10.13 -8.61
CA ASN A 177 6.86 -10.72 -7.31
C ASN A 177 6.88 -9.66 -6.23
N THR A 178 6.10 -9.89 -5.18
CA THR A 178 6.05 -9.01 -4.01
C THR A 178 6.24 -9.82 -2.75
N TYR A 179 7.29 -9.50 -1.97
CA TYR A 179 7.43 -10.00 -0.61
C TYR A 179 6.83 -9.02 0.37
N VAL A 180 5.95 -9.51 1.21
CA VAL A 180 5.21 -8.74 2.20
C VAL A 180 5.52 -9.28 3.59
N GLN A 181 5.96 -8.40 4.49
CA GLN A 181 6.14 -8.68 5.91
C GLN A 181 5.22 -7.76 6.71
N GLU A 182 4.61 -8.27 7.76
CA GLU A 182 3.81 -7.47 8.67
C GLU A 182 4.69 -6.54 9.52
N ALA A 183 4.27 -5.30 9.68
CA ALA A 183 4.94 -4.31 10.52
C ALA A 183 4.91 -4.72 11.99
N GLY A 184 5.93 -4.33 12.74
CA GLY A 184 6.03 -4.59 14.19
C GLY A 184 6.56 -5.99 14.54
N THR A 185 6.67 -6.92 13.59
CA THR A 185 7.08 -8.32 13.86
C THR A 185 8.57 -8.52 14.13
N GLY A 186 9.39 -7.48 13.93
CA GLY A 186 10.84 -7.58 14.00
C GLY A 186 11.45 -8.16 12.73
N THR A 187 12.65 -8.71 12.83
CA THR A 187 13.37 -9.32 11.70
C THR A 187 12.99 -10.77 11.46
N ASP A 188 12.29 -11.41 12.38
CA ASP A 188 11.77 -12.78 12.26
C ASP A 188 10.23 -12.77 12.30
N PRO A 189 9.56 -12.63 11.15
CA PRO A 189 8.10 -12.61 11.12
C PRO A 189 7.44 -13.95 11.43
N VAL A 190 8.18 -15.06 11.42
CA VAL A 190 7.65 -16.37 11.79
C VAL A 190 7.50 -16.48 13.32
N ASN A 191 8.40 -15.82 14.06
CA ASN A 191 8.37 -15.78 15.53
C ASN A 191 8.46 -14.33 16.02
N PRO A 192 7.37 -13.54 15.92
CA PRO A 192 7.37 -12.15 16.35
C PRO A 192 7.72 -11.98 17.81
N GLY A 193 8.49 -10.94 18.11
CA GLY A 193 8.88 -10.61 19.48
C GLY A 193 7.73 -10.10 20.37
N PRO A 194 7.98 -9.89 21.68
CA PRO A 194 6.97 -9.47 22.65
C PRO A 194 6.36 -8.09 22.34
N ASP A 195 7.09 -7.23 21.66
CA ASP A 195 6.58 -5.93 21.21
C ASP A 195 5.40 -6.09 20.25
N TYR A 196 5.46 -7.05 19.32
CA TYR A 196 4.34 -7.32 18.42
C TYR A 196 3.11 -7.81 19.18
N THR A 197 3.27 -8.70 20.15
CA THR A 197 2.15 -9.16 20.98
C THR A 197 1.44 -7.99 21.66
N THR A 198 2.19 -6.99 22.11
CA THR A 198 1.66 -5.82 22.81
C THR A 198 1.07 -4.78 21.87
N TYR A 199 1.81 -4.41 20.81
CA TYR A 199 1.52 -3.25 19.96
C TYR A 199 1.00 -3.60 18.56
N GLY A 200 1.13 -4.86 18.11
CA GLY A 200 0.77 -5.27 16.76
C GLY A 200 1.62 -4.60 15.69
N SER A 201 1.02 -4.38 14.53
CA SER A 201 1.63 -3.60 13.43
C SER A 201 1.72 -2.11 13.77
N LEU A 202 0.70 -1.59 14.49
CA LEU A 202 0.58 -0.23 14.98
C LEU A 202 -0.35 -0.22 16.20
N ASP A 203 0.02 0.51 17.24
CA ASP A 203 -0.85 0.81 18.38
C ASP A 203 -1.16 2.31 18.44
N VAL A 204 -2.43 2.67 18.60
CA VAL A 204 -2.86 4.04 18.83
C VAL A 204 -3.54 4.11 20.17
N SER A 205 -2.93 4.82 21.13
CA SER A 205 -3.43 4.95 22.50
C SER A 205 -4.04 6.31 22.78
N LYS A 206 -4.97 6.36 23.76
CA LYS A 206 -5.66 7.58 24.16
C LYS A 206 -5.52 7.86 25.65
N LYS A 207 -5.06 9.07 25.97
CA LYS A 207 -5.03 9.60 27.34
C LYS A 207 -5.71 10.96 27.42
N ILE A 208 -6.31 11.25 28.57
CA ILE A 208 -6.73 12.59 28.95
C ILE A 208 -5.81 13.02 30.09
N LYS A 209 -5.16 14.18 29.92
CA LYS A 209 -4.41 14.85 30.96
C LYS A 209 -5.38 15.77 31.71
N THR A 210 -5.49 15.56 33.02
CA THR A 210 -6.29 16.37 33.89
C THR A 210 -5.39 17.33 34.67
N ASP A 211 -5.69 18.63 34.63
CA ASP A 211 -5.03 19.58 35.54
C ASP A 211 -5.65 19.43 36.95
N ALA A 212 -4.91 19.88 37.96
CA ALA A 212 -5.18 19.58 39.38
C ALA A 212 -6.58 19.96 39.93
N ALA A 213 -7.42 20.61 39.13
CA ALA A 213 -8.81 20.99 39.50
C ALA A 213 -9.86 20.01 38.98
N ASP A 214 -9.50 19.08 38.21
CA ASP A 214 -10.06 17.83 37.79
C ASP A 214 -11.58 17.66 37.66
N THR A 215 -12.07 17.81 36.43
CA THR A 215 -13.42 17.38 36.05
C THR A 215 -13.46 16.86 34.60
N ALA A 216 -12.35 16.42 34.05
CA ALA A 216 -12.34 15.80 32.71
C ALA A 216 -13.07 14.46 32.77
N ASP A 217 -14.07 14.30 31.88
CA ASP A 217 -14.81 13.05 31.76
C ASP A 217 -13.95 11.97 31.12
N THR A 218 -13.45 11.02 31.89
CA THR A 218 -12.65 9.88 31.41
C THR A 218 -13.47 8.89 30.57
N ASN A 219 -14.79 8.96 30.60
CA ASN A 219 -15.68 8.16 29.74
C ASN A 219 -15.98 8.84 28.40
N LYS A 220 -15.49 10.07 28.20
CA LYS A 220 -15.64 10.79 26.93
C LYS A 220 -15.00 9.98 25.79
N GLU A 221 -15.78 9.78 24.73
CA GLU A 221 -15.29 9.18 23.49
C GLU A 221 -14.69 10.25 22.57
N PHE A 222 -13.55 9.92 21.99
CA PHE A 222 -12.86 10.71 20.98
C PHE A 222 -12.86 9.91 19.69
N GLU A 223 -13.24 10.56 18.60
CA GLU A 223 -13.30 9.94 17.29
C GLU A 223 -11.98 10.10 16.57
N PHE A 224 -11.49 8.99 16.01
CA PHE A 224 -10.26 8.88 15.26
C PHE A 224 -10.52 8.35 13.86
N THR A 225 -9.71 8.78 12.92
CA THR A 225 -9.60 8.18 11.60
C THR A 225 -8.14 7.81 11.35
N ALA A 226 -7.89 6.56 10.99
CA ALA A 226 -6.59 6.10 10.49
C ALA A 226 -6.71 5.88 8.99
N ASP A 227 -5.88 6.58 8.21
CA ASP A 227 -5.77 6.45 6.76
C ASP A 227 -4.48 5.70 6.43
N PHE A 228 -4.55 4.79 5.44
CA PHE A 228 -3.48 3.90 5.05
C PHE A 228 -3.15 4.07 3.57
N THR A 229 -1.86 4.19 3.25
CA THR A 229 -1.33 4.03 1.89
C THR A 229 -0.43 2.81 1.88
N PHE A 230 -0.87 1.76 1.22
CA PHE A 230 -0.16 0.49 1.17
C PHE A 230 0.99 0.51 0.17
N PRO A 231 2.07 -0.27 0.41
CA PRO A 231 3.14 -0.48 -0.55
C PRO A 231 2.66 -1.09 -1.88
N ASN A 232 3.45 -0.94 -2.93
CA ASN A 232 3.12 -1.49 -4.26
C ASN A 232 2.84 -2.99 -4.22
N GLY A 233 1.74 -3.40 -4.85
CA GLY A 233 1.33 -4.81 -4.92
C GLY A 233 0.71 -5.34 -3.64
N THR A 234 0.31 -4.45 -2.70
CA THR A 234 -0.36 -4.82 -1.45
C THR A 234 -1.59 -3.98 -1.18
N ASP A 235 -2.46 -4.48 -0.33
CA ASP A 235 -3.65 -3.80 0.19
C ASP A 235 -3.98 -4.29 1.61
N ALA A 236 -5.10 -3.82 2.16
CA ALA A 236 -5.56 -4.21 3.50
C ALA A 236 -5.85 -5.72 3.64
N THR A 237 -6.12 -6.42 2.54
CA THR A 237 -6.46 -7.85 2.56
C THR A 237 -5.23 -8.74 2.43
N THR A 238 -4.10 -8.21 2.00
CA THR A 238 -2.87 -8.97 1.72
C THR A 238 -2.40 -9.81 2.90
N LEU A 239 -2.37 -9.23 4.11
CA LEU A 239 -2.09 -9.92 5.38
C LEU A 239 -3.31 -9.91 6.31
N GLY A 240 -4.50 -9.55 5.80
CA GLY A 240 -5.73 -9.54 6.57
C GLY A 240 -5.77 -8.49 7.68
N ALA A 241 -5.64 -7.21 7.31
CA ALA A 241 -5.60 -6.10 8.26
C ALA A 241 -6.83 -6.06 9.19
N LYS A 242 -6.58 -5.84 10.48
CA LYS A 242 -7.60 -5.80 11.54
C LYS A 242 -7.31 -4.67 12.52
N ALA A 243 -8.38 -4.17 13.14
CA ALA A 243 -8.34 -3.24 14.26
C ALA A 243 -9.00 -3.89 15.48
N THR A 244 -8.31 -3.90 16.64
CA THR A 244 -8.81 -4.49 17.89
C THR A 244 -8.84 -3.43 18.98
N ILE A 245 -10.00 -3.25 19.62
CA ILE A 245 -10.21 -2.39 20.80
C ILE A 245 -10.82 -3.26 21.90
N GLY A 246 -10.08 -3.46 23.00
CA GLY A 246 -10.48 -4.45 24.01
C GLY A 246 -10.68 -5.83 23.40
N ASP A 247 -11.88 -6.40 23.53
CA ASP A 247 -12.22 -7.72 22.98
C ASP A 247 -12.86 -7.67 21.58
N SER A 248 -13.06 -6.46 21.02
CA SER A 248 -13.71 -6.27 19.72
C SER A 248 -12.68 -6.17 18.61
N THR A 249 -12.79 -7.02 17.60
CA THR A 249 -11.93 -7.02 16.42
C THR A 249 -12.74 -6.82 15.15
N ILE A 250 -12.30 -5.89 14.28
CA ILE A 250 -12.93 -5.55 13.01
C ILE A 250 -11.90 -5.72 11.90
N SER A 251 -12.29 -6.37 10.79
CA SER A 251 -11.46 -6.46 9.59
C SER A 251 -11.46 -5.15 8.83
N ILE A 252 -10.28 -4.73 8.36
CA ILE A 252 -10.09 -3.55 7.52
C ILE A 252 -9.99 -4.02 6.08
N THR A 253 -10.84 -3.48 5.19
CA THR A 253 -10.87 -3.84 3.77
C THR A 253 -10.55 -2.69 2.83
N GLY A 254 -10.40 -1.47 3.38
CA GLY A 254 -10.13 -0.25 2.62
C GLY A 254 -8.88 0.47 3.07
N THR A 255 -8.76 1.71 2.64
CA THR A 255 -7.63 2.59 2.95
C THR A 255 -7.91 3.55 4.11
N SER A 256 -9.05 3.43 4.78
CA SER A 256 -9.43 4.27 5.92
C SER A 256 -10.25 3.47 6.93
N HIS A 257 -10.02 3.74 8.22
CA HIS A 257 -10.78 3.13 9.33
C HIS A 257 -11.05 4.16 10.42
N THR A 258 -12.34 4.31 10.77
CA THR A 258 -12.78 5.21 11.83
C THR A 258 -13.14 4.43 13.10
N PHE A 259 -12.68 4.89 14.25
CA PHE A 259 -12.88 4.26 15.55
C PHE A 259 -12.99 5.29 16.67
N LYS A 260 -13.39 4.84 17.88
CA LYS A 260 -13.51 5.70 19.05
C LYS A 260 -12.71 5.13 20.21
N LEU A 261 -12.02 6.00 20.92
CA LEU A 261 -11.26 5.66 22.14
C LEU A 261 -11.66 6.56 23.30
N LYS A 262 -11.68 5.98 24.51
CA LYS A 262 -11.77 6.67 25.80
C LYS A 262 -10.40 6.76 26.45
N HIS A 263 -10.32 7.51 27.54
CA HIS A 263 -9.12 7.52 28.38
C HIS A 263 -8.67 6.12 28.77
N GLY A 264 -7.38 5.81 28.57
CA GLY A 264 -6.77 4.53 28.90
C GLY A 264 -7.05 3.41 27.90
N GLN A 265 -7.79 3.67 26.82
CA GLN A 265 -7.99 2.70 25.74
C GLN A 265 -6.95 2.88 24.63
N ASN A 266 -6.75 1.83 23.87
CA ASN A 266 -5.98 1.80 22.63
C ASN A 266 -6.70 0.99 21.56
N VAL A 267 -6.36 1.21 20.31
CA VAL A 267 -6.62 0.34 19.19
C VAL A 267 -5.33 -0.30 18.74
N LYS A 268 -5.30 -1.61 18.63
CA LYS A 268 -4.20 -2.38 18.08
C LYS A 268 -4.54 -2.80 16.65
N PHE A 269 -3.75 -2.32 15.70
CA PHE A 269 -3.81 -2.77 14.31
C PHE A 269 -2.86 -3.95 14.11
N THR A 270 -3.31 -4.95 13.36
CA THR A 270 -2.53 -6.11 12.93
C THR A 270 -2.72 -6.32 11.43
N GLY A 271 -1.81 -7.06 10.78
CA GLY A 271 -1.91 -7.34 9.35
C GLY A 271 -1.57 -6.16 8.44
N LEU A 272 -0.95 -5.09 8.97
CA LEU A 272 -0.48 -3.97 8.14
C LEU A 272 0.94 -4.27 7.63
N PRO A 273 1.19 -4.21 6.30
CA PRO A 273 2.54 -4.41 5.75
C PRO A 273 3.56 -3.39 6.25
N VAL A 274 4.82 -3.80 6.38
CA VAL A 274 5.96 -2.87 6.47
C VAL A 274 5.94 -1.95 5.25
N GLY A 275 6.25 -0.68 5.45
CA GLY A 275 6.19 0.33 4.38
C GLY A 275 4.83 0.99 4.22
N THR A 276 3.77 0.50 4.90
CA THR A 276 2.47 1.19 4.92
C THR A 276 2.65 2.57 5.52
N LYS A 277 2.25 3.61 4.78
CA LYS A 277 2.15 4.97 5.32
C LYS A 277 0.83 5.16 6.02
N ILE A 278 0.89 5.74 7.21
CA ILE A 278 -0.30 6.01 8.03
C ILE A 278 -0.45 7.50 8.30
N SER A 279 -1.71 7.93 8.34
CA SER A 279 -2.09 9.21 8.94
C SER A 279 -3.19 8.96 9.97
N VAL A 280 -2.98 9.41 11.22
CA VAL A 280 -3.96 9.26 12.31
C VAL A 280 -4.47 10.63 12.67
N THR A 281 -5.78 10.85 12.52
CA THR A 281 -6.44 12.10 12.86
C THR A 281 -7.45 11.87 13.99
N GLU A 282 -7.29 12.62 15.08
CA GLU A 282 -8.34 12.78 16.07
C GLU A 282 -9.22 13.98 15.71
N SER A 283 -10.52 13.77 15.61
CA SER A 283 -11.50 14.82 15.33
C SER A 283 -11.51 15.89 16.42
N ALA A 284 -11.76 17.15 16.03
CA ALA A 284 -11.89 18.24 16.97
C ALA A 284 -12.95 17.93 18.04
N THR A 285 -12.59 18.05 19.31
CA THR A 285 -13.50 17.83 20.43
C THR A 285 -13.63 19.12 21.24
N PRO A 286 -14.87 19.60 21.51
CA PRO A 286 -15.08 20.83 22.27
C PRO A 286 -14.41 20.81 23.65
N ASN A 287 -13.70 21.88 23.96
CA ASN A 287 -12.94 22.10 25.21
C ASN A 287 -11.69 21.19 25.37
N TYR A 288 -11.25 20.52 24.33
CA TYR A 288 -10.01 19.75 24.35
C TYR A 288 -9.01 20.27 23.32
N LYS A 289 -7.74 20.14 23.63
CA LYS A 289 -6.61 20.29 22.73
C LYS A 289 -5.78 19.02 22.78
N GLY A 290 -5.29 18.58 21.62
CA GLY A 290 -4.59 17.31 21.46
C GLY A 290 -3.09 17.51 21.25
N SER A 291 -2.30 16.53 21.69
CA SER A 291 -0.89 16.34 21.36
C SER A 291 -0.62 14.87 21.16
N ALA A 292 0.45 14.50 20.47
CA ALA A 292 0.84 13.11 20.33
C ALA A 292 2.33 12.89 20.51
N GLU A 293 2.68 11.67 20.93
CA GLU A 293 4.03 11.12 20.90
C GLU A 293 4.03 9.94 19.93
N VAL A 294 4.97 9.92 19.00
CA VAL A 294 5.03 8.92 17.92
C VAL A 294 6.36 8.18 17.99
N ILE A 295 6.31 6.86 17.93
CA ILE A 295 7.49 6.00 17.78
C ILE A 295 7.25 5.13 16.55
N ILE A 296 8.14 5.23 15.56
CA ILE A 296 8.10 4.39 14.37
C ILE A 296 9.37 3.55 14.30
N ASN A 297 9.21 2.26 14.04
CA ASN A 297 10.29 1.29 13.89
C ASN A 297 11.25 1.26 15.11
N ASN A 298 10.68 1.39 16.30
CA ASN A 298 11.44 1.50 17.57
C ASN A 298 12.50 2.62 17.56
N GLY A 299 12.29 3.64 16.73
CA GLY A 299 13.17 4.80 16.61
C GLY A 299 12.98 5.81 17.74
N THR A 300 13.55 6.99 17.55
CA THR A 300 13.43 8.10 18.50
C THR A 300 11.97 8.57 18.59
N LYS A 301 11.51 8.81 19.82
CA LYS A 301 10.20 9.40 20.09
C LYS A 301 10.10 10.79 19.45
N GLU A 302 9.11 11.00 18.63
CA GLU A 302 8.77 12.27 18.00
C GLU A 302 7.54 12.87 18.68
N ALA A 303 7.61 14.13 19.07
CA ALA A 303 6.49 14.85 19.64
C ALA A 303 5.74 15.63 18.55
N VAL A 304 4.44 15.41 18.45
CA VAL A 304 3.52 16.24 17.64
C VAL A 304 3.00 17.37 18.54
N ALA A 305 3.22 18.60 18.09
CA ALA A 305 2.90 19.80 18.87
C ALA A 305 1.41 19.85 19.27
N GLU A 306 1.15 20.41 20.43
CA GLU A 306 -0.19 20.60 20.96
C GLU A 306 -1.02 21.52 20.05
N THR A 307 -2.25 21.10 19.72
CA THR A 307 -3.20 21.91 18.95
C THR A 307 -3.79 23.04 19.80
N LYS A 308 -4.57 23.94 19.19
CA LYS A 308 -5.45 24.80 19.96
C LYS A 308 -6.69 24.04 20.44
N TYR A 309 -7.41 24.63 21.38
CA TYR A 309 -8.69 24.06 21.80
C TYR A 309 -9.68 24.00 20.64
N ASN A 310 -10.43 22.92 20.57
CA ASN A 310 -11.45 22.68 19.53
C ASN A 310 -10.86 22.47 18.12
N GLU A 311 -9.58 22.14 18.00
CA GLU A 311 -8.94 21.78 16.74
C GLU A 311 -8.62 20.29 16.67
N ALA A 312 -8.66 19.73 15.47
CA ALA A 312 -8.27 18.34 15.23
C ALA A 312 -6.75 18.18 15.39
N LEU A 313 -6.32 17.01 15.86
CA LEU A 313 -4.93 16.60 15.88
C LEU A 313 -4.65 15.62 14.75
N THR A 314 -3.63 15.86 13.95
CA THR A 314 -3.22 14.93 12.88
C THR A 314 -1.76 14.56 13.02
N VAL A 315 -1.49 13.26 13.02
CA VAL A 315 -0.17 12.66 12.84
C VAL A 315 -0.11 12.19 11.40
N SER A 316 0.72 12.83 10.55
CA SER A 316 0.73 12.58 9.11
C SER A 316 1.95 11.81 8.65
N ASP A 317 1.77 11.02 7.58
CA ASP A 317 2.82 10.44 6.73
C ASP A 317 3.90 9.64 7.48
N LYS A 318 3.50 8.85 8.47
CA LYS A 318 4.40 7.94 9.17
C LYS A 318 4.46 6.60 8.44
N THR A 319 5.67 6.14 8.12
CA THR A 319 5.89 4.87 7.42
C THR A 319 6.19 3.76 8.44
N LEU A 320 5.32 2.76 8.54
CA LEU A 320 5.45 1.64 9.46
C LEU A 320 6.69 0.80 9.16
N GLY A 321 7.47 0.50 10.20
CA GLY A 321 8.68 -0.32 10.11
C GLY A 321 8.49 -1.73 10.69
N GLN A 322 9.55 -2.52 10.60
CA GLN A 322 9.58 -3.89 11.12
C GLN A 322 9.44 -3.98 12.64
N ASN A 323 9.93 -2.97 13.38
CA ASN A 323 9.87 -2.94 14.85
C ASN A 323 8.67 -2.12 15.32
N LYS A 324 8.56 -1.93 16.64
CA LYS A 324 7.44 -1.25 17.30
C LYS A 324 7.05 0.07 16.64
N ASN A 325 5.74 0.25 16.41
CA ASN A 325 5.14 1.48 15.89
C ASN A 325 3.98 1.90 16.83
N THR A 326 4.04 3.10 17.39
CA THR A 326 2.99 3.62 18.29
C THR A 326 2.68 5.09 18.04
N VAL A 327 1.43 5.45 18.28
CA VAL A 327 0.91 6.83 18.30
C VAL A 327 0.18 7.02 19.63
N ASP A 328 0.79 7.74 20.57
CA ASP A 328 0.22 7.98 21.90
C ASP A 328 -0.41 9.37 21.94
N VAL A 329 -1.75 9.45 21.86
CA VAL A 329 -2.50 10.71 21.85
C VAL A 329 -2.91 11.12 23.26
N THR A 330 -2.61 12.37 23.61
CA THR A 330 -2.98 12.97 24.89
C THR A 330 -3.82 14.22 24.66
N ASN A 331 -5.00 14.29 25.28
CA ASN A 331 -5.83 15.49 25.29
C ASN A 331 -5.79 16.19 26.64
N THR A 332 -5.68 17.52 26.60
CA THR A 332 -5.80 18.39 27.77
C THR A 332 -7.16 19.08 27.73
N TYR A 333 -7.92 18.95 28.83
CA TYR A 333 -9.24 19.57 28.98
C TYR A 333 -9.11 21.02 29.42
N ASN A 334 -9.91 21.91 28.82
CA ASN A 334 -10.01 23.30 29.24
C ASN A 334 -11.12 23.44 30.31
N TYR A 335 -10.69 23.40 31.56
CA TYR A 335 -11.61 23.66 32.66
C TYR A 335 -11.90 25.15 32.76
N VAL A 336 -13.12 25.58 32.38
CA VAL A 336 -13.62 26.93 32.65
C VAL A 336 -14.50 26.85 33.91
N PRO A 337 -14.03 27.36 35.05
CA PRO A 337 -14.86 27.36 36.25
C PRO A 337 -16.17 28.10 35.99
N THR A 338 -17.31 27.46 36.20
CA THR A 338 -18.62 28.09 36.06
C THR A 338 -18.82 29.25 37.03
N THR A 339 -18.06 29.25 38.14
CA THR A 339 -18.04 30.34 39.12
C THR A 339 -17.52 31.66 38.57
N GLY A 340 -16.65 31.66 37.52
CA GLY A 340 -16.15 32.88 36.91
C GLY A 340 -17.21 33.69 36.16
N ILE A 341 -18.20 33.03 35.59
CA ILE A 341 -19.29 33.70 34.86
C ILE A 341 -20.26 34.33 35.85
N ILE A 342 -20.55 33.65 36.95
CA ILE A 342 -21.48 34.18 38.01
C ILE A 342 -20.80 35.33 38.77
N MET A 343 -19.50 35.25 39.04
CA MET A 343 -18.77 36.29 39.74
C MET A 343 -18.62 37.59 38.93
N ASN A 344 -18.53 37.50 37.60
CA ASN A 344 -18.49 38.70 36.74
C ASN A 344 -19.84 39.40 36.58
N THR A 345 -20.97 38.69 36.73
CA THR A 345 -22.31 39.28 36.59
C THR A 345 -22.94 39.66 37.93
N LEU A 346 -22.53 39.01 39.03
CA LEU A 346 -23.07 39.25 40.36
C LEU A 346 -22.99 40.73 40.83
N PRO A 347 -21.85 41.46 40.62
CA PRO A 347 -21.78 42.89 40.97
C PRO A 347 -22.79 43.74 40.20
N TYR A 348 -23.02 43.42 38.91
CA TYR A 348 -23.96 44.18 38.08
C TYR A 348 -25.40 43.90 38.46
N VAL A 349 -25.75 42.65 38.77
CA VAL A 349 -27.10 42.29 39.26
C VAL A 349 -27.37 42.94 40.62
N LEU A 350 -26.39 42.93 41.52
CA LEU A 350 -26.48 43.58 42.83
C LEU A 350 -26.64 45.11 42.69
N MET A 351 -25.89 45.75 41.81
CA MET A 351 -26.01 47.18 41.52
C MET A 351 -27.38 47.52 40.95
N ILE A 352 -27.89 46.73 39.99
CA ILE A 352 -29.21 46.94 39.40
C ILE A 352 -30.30 46.81 40.49
N ALA A 353 -30.21 45.81 41.38
CA ALA A 353 -31.19 45.63 42.50
C ALA A 353 -31.09 46.77 43.48
N LEU A 354 -29.91 47.24 43.84
CA LEU A 354 -29.76 48.42 44.75
C LEU A 354 -30.28 49.70 44.12
N CYS A 355 -30.04 49.98 42.87
CA CYS A 355 -30.56 51.13 42.14
C CYS A 355 -32.11 51.10 42.09
N GLY A 356 -32.65 49.89 41.78
CA GLY A 356 -34.10 49.67 41.77
C GLY A 356 -34.79 49.96 43.16
N ALA A 357 -34.14 49.41 44.20
CA ALA A 357 -34.65 49.65 45.59
C ALA A 357 -34.56 51.15 46.01
N ALA A 358 -33.47 51.83 45.65
CA ALA A 358 -33.30 53.25 45.89
C ALA A 358 -34.34 54.09 45.16
N LEU A 359 -34.65 53.75 43.91
CA LEU A 359 -35.67 54.41 43.10
C LEU A 359 -37.07 54.23 43.70
N MET A 360 -37.40 53.02 44.12
CA MET A 360 -38.69 52.75 44.79
C MET A 360 -38.81 53.49 46.14
N ALA A 361 -37.77 53.54 46.94
CA ALA A 361 -37.72 54.30 48.14
C ALA A 361 -37.92 55.79 47.88
N PHE A 362 -37.24 56.35 46.88
CA PHE A 362 -37.38 57.73 46.46
C PHE A 362 -38.83 58.07 46.06
N VAL A 363 -39.46 57.23 45.23
CA VAL A 363 -40.85 57.39 44.80
C VAL A 363 -41.79 57.33 45.98
N ALA A 364 -41.59 56.41 46.92
CA ALA A 364 -42.37 56.28 48.10
C ALA A 364 -42.26 57.52 49.03
N PHE A 365 -41.07 58.08 49.23
CA PHE A 365 -40.84 59.32 49.98
C PHE A 365 -41.48 60.52 49.29
N LYS A 366 -41.41 60.65 47.98
CA LYS A 366 -42.03 61.71 47.20
C LYS A 366 -43.54 61.66 47.30
N ARG A 367 -44.15 60.50 47.21
CA ARG A 367 -45.62 60.33 47.42
C ARG A 367 -46.10 60.75 48.84
N ARG A 368 -45.32 60.39 49.87
CA ARG A 368 -45.64 60.79 51.25
C ARG A 368 -45.53 62.32 51.47
N ARG A 369 -44.66 63.04 50.74
CA ARG A 369 -44.56 64.52 50.80
C ARG A 369 -45.67 65.25 50.05
N LEU A 370 -46.32 64.60 49.07
CA LEU A 370 -47.40 65.18 48.27
C LEU A 370 -48.78 64.94 48.92
N GLN A 371 -48.86 64.13 50.01
CA GLN A 371 -50.07 63.84 50.77
C GLN A 371 -50.15 64.60 52.14
N LYS A 372 -49.18 65.46 52.41
CA LYS A 372 -49.22 66.47 53.45
C LYS A 372 -49.39 67.86 52.80
#